data_e97ea73a94fb4026f047840000b82f94
#
_entry.id   e97ea73a94fb4026f047840000b82f94
#
_cell.length_a   1.000
_cell.length_b   1.000
_cell.length_c   1.000
_cell.angle_alpha   90.00
_cell.angle_beta   90.00
_cell.angle_gamma   90.00
#
_symmetry.space_group_name_H-M   'P 1'
#
loop_
_entity.id
_entity.type
_entity.pdbx_description
1 polymer ?
#
loop_
_entity_poly.entity_id
_entity_poly.type
_entity_poly.pdbx_seq_one_letter_code
_entity_poly.pdbx_strand_id
1 'polypeptide(L)'
;MLNDTVTLVTYDEKTSSIIKSVLNRVYLERKVGITLSESGENTASNAVLYVPLYRNCFSEKYYEPKKYDALSLDEKANAITFKKGQLVVLGKSVKGKNMNDIENLNDNVFRILDVSTYDDVLPHIEITCQ
;
A
#
# COMPACT_ATOMS: atom_id res chain seq x y z
N MET A 1 9.09 -4.29 14.54
CA MET A 1 9.20 -2.87 14.86
C MET A 1 8.40 -2.02 13.91
N LEU A 2 7.60 -1.14 14.43
CA LEU A 2 6.70 -0.33 13.62
C LEU A 2 7.33 1.02 13.31
N ASN A 3 8.43 1.00 12.58
CA ASN A 3 9.18 2.22 12.27
C ASN A 3 9.48 2.42 10.80
N ASP A 4 8.84 1.64 9.95
CA ASP A 4 9.07 1.79 8.53
C ASP A 4 8.26 2.94 7.96
N THR A 5 8.77 3.53 6.89
CA THR A 5 8.06 4.54 6.11
C THR A 5 7.87 3.97 4.72
N VAL A 6 6.65 4.03 4.23
CA VAL A 6 6.34 3.57 2.87
C VAL A 6 5.49 4.62 2.18
N THR A 7 5.47 4.57 0.86
CA THR A 7 4.59 5.40 0.06
C THR A 7 3.56 4.50 -0.60
N LEU A 8 2.30 4.84 -0.40
CA LEU A 8 1.18 4.16 -1.05
C LEU A 8 0.85 4.91 -2.32
N VAL A 9 0.82 4.21 -3.44
CA VAL A 9 0.53 4.82 -4.74
C VAL A 9 -0.81 4.31 -5.22
N THR A 10 -1.73 5.22 -5.43
CA THR A 10 -3.09 4.92 -5.87
C THR A 10 -3.31 5.47 -7.27
N TYR A 11 -3.83 4.65 -8.16
CA TYR A 11 -4.17 5.08 -9.50
C TYR A 11 -5.62 5.53 -9.54
N ASP A 12 -5.85 6.73 -10.06
CA ASP A 12 -7.20 7.26 -10.23
C ASP A 12 -7.60 7.11 -11.70
N GLU A 13 -8.53 6.20 -11.96
CA GLU A 13 -8.93 5.90 -13.33
C GLU A 13 -9.67 7.06 -14.00
N LYS A 14 -10.36 7.86 -13.23
CA LYS A 14 -11.16 8.95 -13.78
C LYS A 14 -10.29 10.03 -14.40
N THR A 15 -9.13 10.29 -13.79
CA THR A 15 -8.23 11.34 -14.27
C THR A 15 -6.94 10.79 -14.85
N SER A 16 -6.75 9.48 -14.80
CA SER A 16 -5.51 8.80 -15.23
C SER A 16 -4.30 9.35 -14.49
N SER A 17 -4.48 9.70 -13.23
CA SER A 17 -3.41 10.26 -12.38
C SER A 17 -3.08 9.32 -11.26
N ILE A 18 -1.92 9.52 -10.64
CA ILE A 18 -1.56 8.78 -9.45
C ILE A 18 -1.59 9.72 -8.24
N ILE A 19 -1.89 9.12 -7.10
CA ILE A 19 -1.92 9.83 -5.82
C ILE A 19 -0.95 9.11 -4.90
N LYS A 20 0.00 9.85 -4.34
CA LYS A 20 1.01 9.29 -3.44
C LYS A 20 0.69 9.70 -2.00
N SER A 21 0.65 8.73 -1.11
CA SER A 21 0.41 8.96 0.31
C SER A 21 1.53 8.33 1.12
N VAL A 22 2.11 9.09 2.05
CA VAL A 22 3.21 8.58 2.86
C VAL A 22 2.66 8.03 4.16
N LEU A 23 3.08 6.83 4.49
CA LEU A 23 2.70 6.15 5.74
C LEU A 23 3.95 6.02 6.60
N ASN A 24 3.87 6.50 7.83
CA ASN A 24 4.96 6.41 8.80
C ASN A 24 4.59 5.45 9.92
N ARG A 25 5.60 4.89 10.54
CA ARG A 25 5.43 4.01 11.70
C ARG A 25 4.54 2.80 11.40
N VAL A 26 4.75 2.27 10.22
CA VAL A 26 4.15 1.01 9.80
C VAL A 26 5.23 -0.06 9.83
N TYR A 27 4.88 -1.28 9.52
CA TYR A 27 5.85 -2.37 9.45
C TYR A 27 5.67 -3.12 8.15
N LEU A 28 6.73 -3.14 7.35
CA LEU A 28 6.75 -3.88 6.10
C LEU A 28 7.62 -5.12 6.29
N GLU A 29 6.98 -6.25 6.41
CA GLU A 29 7.67 -7.51 6.56
C GLU A 29 7.89 -8.11 5.19
N ARG A 30 9.14 -8.19 4.76
CA ARG A 30 9.49 -8.76 3.48
C ARG A 30 9.94 -10.20 3.69
N LYS A 31 9.41 -11.08 2.85
CA LYS A 31 9.78 -12.48 2.90
C LYS A 31 10.99 -12.68 2.00
N VAL A 32 12.10 -12.99 2.60
CA VAL A 32 13.36 -13.14 1.90
C VAL A 32 13.77 -14.60 1.91
N GLY A 33 14.37 -15.07 0.82
CA GLY A 33 14.85 -16.42 0.75
C GLY A 33 13.75 -17.45 0.66
N ILE A 34 12.63 -17.06 0.07
CA ILE A 34 11.50 -17.96 -0.07
C ILE A 34 11.87 -19.13 -0.97
N THR A 35 11.55 -20.30 -0.50
CA THR A 35 11.72 -21.49 -1.29
C THR A 35 10.62 -21.58 -2.31
N LEU A 36 10.99 -21.77 -3.54
CA LEU A 36 10.01 -21.96 -4.58
C LEU A 36 9.35 -23.30 -4.43
N SER A 37 8.08 -23.33 -4.69
CA SER A 37 7.34 -24.57 -4.67
C SER A 37 7.74 -25.40 -5.88
N GLU A 38 7.59 -26.69 -5.74
CA GLU A 38 7.89 -27.61 -6.83
C GLU A 38 7.01 -27.36 -8.02
N SER A 39 5.81 -26.94 -7.77
CA SER A 39 4.86 -26.70 -8.84
C SER A 39 5.10 -25.40 -9.58
N GLY A 40 5.96 -24.55 -9.05
CA GLY A 40 6.19 -23.26 -9.64
C GLY A 40 5.07 -22.26 -9.41
N GLU A 41 4.18 -22.56 -8.53
CA GLU A 41 3.08 -21.66 -8.19
C GLU A 41 3.60 -20.49 -7.40
N ASN A 42 3.43 -19.32 -7.90
CA ASN A 42 3.97 -18.13 -7.29
C ASN A 42 2.97 -17.18 -6.76
N THR A 43 1.88 -17.70 -6.26
CA THR A 43 0.85 -16.82 -5.72
C THR A 43 1.14 -16.34 -4.32
N ALA A 44 2.20 -16.86 -3.71
CA ALA A 44 2.56 -16.44 -2.36
C ALA A 44 2.96 -14.97 -2.36
N SER A 45 2.58 -14.25 -1.31
CA SER A 45 2.96 -12.87 -1.17
C SER A 45 4.43 -12.74 -0.86
N ASN A 46 5.05 -11.64 -1.30
CA ASN A 46 6.44 -11.34 -1.03
C ASN A 46 6.61 -10.44 0.17
N ALA A 47 5.55 -9.77 0.60
CA ALA A 47 5.60 -8.85 1.72
C ALA A 47 4.22 -8.70 2.34
N VAL A 48 4.23 -8.33 3.61
CA VAL A 48 3.01 -7.99 4.33
C VAL A 48 3.23 -6.64 4.98
N LEU A 49 2.33 -5.71 4.75
CA LEU A 49 2.38 -4.39 5.35
C LEU A 49 1.36 -4.33 6.48
N TYR A 50 1.84 -4.00 7.67
CA TYR A 50 1.00 -3.83 8.86
C TYR A 50 0.81 -2.35 9.12
N VAL A 51 -0.44 -1.90 9.09
CA VAL A 51 -0.77 -0.48 9.30
C VAL A 51 -1.61 -0.38 10.57
N PRO A 52 -1.00 0.06 11.69
CA PRO A 52 -1.75 0.23 12.93
C PRO A 52 -2.76 1.36 12.79
N LEU A 53 -3.99 1.13 13.20
CA LEU A 53 -5.03 2.16 13.18
C LEU A 53 -5.09 2.94 14.49
N TYR A 54 -4.39 2.48 15.51
CA TYR A 54 -4.31 3.15 16.80
C TYR A 54 -3.16 4.14 16.89
N ARG A 55 -2.47 4.38 15.78
CA ARG A 55 -1.35 5.34 15.69
C ARG A 55 -1.61 6.28 14.53
N ASN A 56 -0.92 7.40 14.53
CA ASN A 56 -1.01 8.35 13.43
C ASN A 56 0.01 7.98 12.37
N CYS A 57 -0.33 7.02 11.53
CA CYS A 57 0.55 6.55 10.46
C CYS A 57 0.38 7.36 9.18
N PHE A 58 -0.73 8.05 9.04
CA PHE A 58 -0.99 8.90 7.88
C PHE A 58 -1.87 10.07 8.33
N SER A 59 -1.78 11.17 7.60
CA SER A 59 -2.54 12.37 7.92
C SER A 59 -3.89 12.43 7.20
N GLU A 60 -4.03 11.65 6.14
CA GLU A 60 -5.25 11.66 5.34
C GLU A 60 -6.38 10.94 6.08
N LYS A 61 -7.60 11.22 5.65
CA LYS A 61 -8.77 10.54 6.20
C LYS A 61 -8.96 9.21 5.49
N TYR A 62 -9.15 8.15 6.26
CA TYR A 62 -9.37 6.82 5.71
C TYR A 62 -10.82 6.65 5.27
N TYR A 63 -10.99 6.08 4.09
CA TYR A 63 -12.29 5.71 3.53
C TYR A 63 -12.23 4.26 3.06
N GLU A 64 -13.35 3.58 3.14
CA GLU A 64 -13.50 2.27 2.50
C GLU A 64 -13.36 2.45 0.99
N PRO A 65 -12.90 1.43 0.25
CA PRO A 65 -12.60 1.62 -1.17
C PRO A 65 -13.74 2.18 -2.02
N LYS A 66 -14.95 1.73 -1.80
CA LYS A 66 -16.09 2.23 -2.60
C LYS A 66 -16.39 3.69 -2.32
N LYS A 67 -16.26 4.09 -1.07
CA LYS A 67 -16.48 5.50 -0.70
C LYS A 67 -15.36 6.36 -1.24
N TYR A 68 -14.14 5.86 -1.19
CA TYR A 68 -13.00 6.57 -1.74
C TYR A 68 -13.18 6.80 -3.24
N ASP A 69 -13.60 5.77 -3.96
CA ASP A 69 -13.74 5.87 -5.41
C ASP A 69 -14.81 6.88 -5.83
N ALA A 70 -15.74 7.18 -4.93
CA ALA A 70 -16.79 8.17 -5.21
C ALA A 70 -16.35 9.61 -4.96
N LEU A 71 -15.18 9.81 -4.37
CA LEU A 71 -14.67 11.15 -4.08
C LEU A 71 -14.16 11.83 -5.36
N SER A 72 -14.19 13.16 -5.37
CA SER A 72 -13.54 13.91 -6.43
C SER A 72 -12.02 13.84 -6.26
N LEU A 73 -11.28 14.24 -7.30
CA LEU A 73 -9.82 14.23 -7.21
C LEU A 73 -9.33 15.15 -6.10
N ASP A 74 -9.97 16.32 -5.95
CA ASP A 74 -9.62 17.26 -4.89
C ASP A 74 -9.82 16.64 -3.51
N GLU A 75 -10.90 15.90 -3.32
CA GLU A 75 -11.15 15.23 -2.06
C GLU A 75 -10.16 14.10 -1.81
N LYS A 76 -9.77 13.41 -2.89
CA LYS A 76 -8.80 12.30 -2.77
C LYS A 76 -7.43 12.77 -2.34
N ALA A 77 -7.10 14.05 -2.53
CA ALA A 77 -5.82 14.58 -2.09
C ALA A 77 -5.65 14.48 -0.57
N ASN A 78 -6.75 14.48 0.17
CA ASN A 78 -6.73 14.37 1.62
C ASN A 78 -7.39 13.08 2.11
N ALA A 79 -7.44 12.08 1.28
CA ALA A 79 -8.07 10.81 1.60
C ALA A 79 -7.13 9.65 1.31
N ILE A 80 -7.36 8.54 1.98
CA ILE A 80 -6.56 7.34 1.78
C ILE A 80 -7.47 6.13 1.85
N THR A 81 -7.16 5.12 1.06
CA THR A 81 -7.80 3.82 1.13
C THR A 81 -6.77 2.75 0.81
N PHE A 82 -7.10 1.51 1.14
CA PHE A 82 -6.24 0.38 0.83
C PHE A 82 -7.03 -0.62 0.00
N LYS A 83 -6.56 -0.89 -1.19
CA LYS A 83 -7.25 -1.80 -2.10
C LYS A 83 -6.27 -2.50 -3.03
N LYS A 84 -6.72 -3.60 -3.59
CA LYS A 84 -5.96 -4.38 -4.53
C LYS A 84 -5.51 -3.51 -5.71
N GLY A 85 -4.29 -3.72 -6.15
CA GLY A 85 -3.74 -3.03 -7.31
C GLY A 85 -2.93 -1.79 -7.00
N GLN A 86 -3.02 -1.27 -5.78
CA GLN A 86 -2.16 -0.15 -5.37
C GLN A 86 -0.72 -0.63 -5.25
N LEU A 87 0.22 0.31 -5.30
CA LEU A 87 1.62 0.00 -5.08
C LEU A 87 2.06 0.49 -3.72
N VAL A 88 2.93 -0.27 -3.08
CA VAL A 88 3.58 0.09 -1.84
C VAL A 88 5.07 0.18 -2.13
N VAL A 89 5.68 1.33 -1.87
CA VAL A 89 7.09 1.55 -2.14
C VAL A 89 7.77 1.88 -0.84
N LEU A 90 8.87 1.20 -0.55
CA LEU A 90 9.61 1.46 0.68
C LEU A 90 10.25 2.85 0.59
N GLY A 91 10.06 3.66 1.63
CA GLY A 91 10.59 5.00 1.69
C GLY A 91 9.58 6.06 1.30
N LYS A 92 10.00 7.32 1.30
CA LYS A 92 9.14 8.45 0.95
C LYS A 92 9.56 9.17 -0.31
N SER A 93 10.76 8.90 -0.81
CA SER A 93 11.27 9.56 -2.02
C SER A 93 11.03 8.65 -3.22
N VAL A 94 9.79 8.63 -3.67
CA VAL A 94 9.37 7.74 -4.75
C VAL A 94 9.44 8.47 -6.08
N LYS A 95 10.13 7.85 -7.04
CA LYS A 95 10.34 8.43 -8.37
C LYS A 95 9.29 7.92 -9.33
N GLY A 96 8.89 8.78 -10.27
CA GLY A 96 7.97 8.38 -11.33
C GLY A 96 6.67 9.14 -11.30
N LYS A 97 6.05 9.27 -12.46
CA LYS A 97 4.81 10.03 -12.63
C LYS A 97 3.61 9.16 -12.94
N ASN A 98 3.84 7.89 -13.21
CA ASN A 98 2.76 6.94 -13.46
C ASN A 98 3.17 5.60 -12.86
N MET A 99 2.23 4.66 -12.84
CA MET A 99 2.46 3.37 -12.20
C MET A 99 3.64 2.62 -12.81
N ASN A 100 3.76 2.66 -14.12
CA ASN A 100 4.84 1.97 -14.80
C ASN A 100 6.20 2.55 -14.44
N ASP A 101 6.31 3.87 -14.40
CA ASP A 101 7.55 4.53 -13.98
C ASP A 101 7.93 4.14 -12.56
N ILE A 102 6.97 4.10 -11.67
CA ILE A 102 7.24 3.77 -10.29
C ILE A 102 7.81 2.37 -10.16
N GLU A 103 7.26 1.43 -10.89
CA GLU A 103 7.77 0.05 -10.87
C GLU A 103 9.17 -0.04 -11.44
N ASN A 104 9.50 0.78 -12.43
CA ASN A 104 10.79 0.71 -13.09
C ASN A 104 11.88 1.53 -12.42
N LEU A 105 11.52 2.61 -11.73
CA LEU A 105 12.51 3.56 -11.21
C LEU A 105 12.82 3.37 -9.73
N ASN A 106 12.11 2.50 -9.05
CA ASN A 106 12.29 2.27 -7.62
C ASN A 106 12.59 0.81 -7.37
N ASP A 107 13.33 0.54 -6.30
CA ASP A 107 13.78 -0.83 -6.02
C ASP A 107 12.76 -1.66 -5.26
N ASN A 108 12.25 -1.17 -4.16
CA ASN A 108 11.39 -1.97 -3.30
C ASN A 108 9.93 -1.61 -3.53
N VAL A 109 9.38 -2.13 -4.61
CA VAL A 109 8.00 -1.85 -5.01
C VAL A 109 7.18 -3.14 -4.92
N PHE A 110 6.05 -3.05 -4.26
CA PHE A 110 5.15 -4.20 -4.07
C PHE A 110 3.75 -3.82 -4.51
N ARG A 111 3.05 -4.76 -5.12
CA ARG A 111 1.67 -4.56 -5.54
C ARG A 111 0.74 -5.21 -4.54
N ILE A 112 -0.29 -4.51 -4.12
CA ILE A 112 -1.24 -5.04 -3.16
C ILE A 112 -2.08 -6.13 -3.79
N LEU A 113 -2.11 -7.28 -3.12
CA LEU A 113 -2.90 -8.44 -3.53
C LEU A 113 -4.20 -8.52 -2.74
N ASP A 114 -4.15 -8.22 -1.45
CA ASP A 114 -5.29 -8.38 -0.58
C ASP A 114 -5.16 -7.50 0.65
N VAL A 115 -6.30 -7.12 1.22
CA VAL A 115 -6.37 -6.24 2.39
C VAL A 115 -7.29 -6.88 3.40
N SER A 116 -6.81 -7.04 4.63
CA SER A 116 -7.58 -7.57 5.74
C SER A 116 -7.61 -6.57 6.88
N THR A 117 -8.79 -6.31 7.41
CA THR A 117 -8.96 -5.37 8.51
C THR A 117 -9.23 -6.14 9.80
N TYR A 118 -8.51 -5.80 10.84
CA TYR A 118 -8.65 -6.42 12.15
C TYR A 118 -9.12 -5.37 13.14
N ASP A 119 -10.22 -5.64 13.76
CA ASP A 119 -10.97 -4.68 14.59
C ASP A 119 -10.98 -5.08 16.04
N ASP A 120 -9.91 -5.63 16.53
CA ASP A 120 -9.84 -6.12 17.91
C ASP A 120 -9.16 -5.08 18.81
N VAL A 121 -8.50 -5.54 19.87
CA VAL A 121 -7.89 -4.66 20.87
C VAL A 121 -6.88 -3.71 20.26
N LEU A 122 -6.10 -4.19 19.28
CA LEU A 122 -5.14 -3.36 18.56
C LEU A 122 -5.56 -3.33 17.09
N PRO A 123 -6.50 -2.47 16.73
CA PRO A 123 -7.01 -2.46 15.37
C PRO A 123 -5.92 -2.11 14.37
N HIS A 124 -5.88 -2.85 13.29
CA HIS A 124 -4.87 -2.66 12.26
C HIS A 124 -5.35 -3.23 10.93
N ILE A 125 -4.63 -2.87 9.88
CA ILE A 125 -4.85 -3.41 8.54
C ILE A 125 -3.63 -4.20 8.16
N GLU A 126 -3.83 -5.42 7.64
CA GLU A 126 -2.76 -6.24 7.09
C GLU A 126 -2.93 -6.30 5.59
N ILE A 127 -1.89 -5.94 4.88
CA ILE A 127 -1.92 -5.82 3.43
C ILE A 127 -0.89 -6.77 2.86
N THR A 128 -1.37 -7.79 2.13
CA THR A 128 -0.46 -8.73 1.47
C THR A 128 -0.08 -8.18 0.12
N CYS A 129 1.22 -8.22 -0.17
CA CYS A 129 1.78 -7.62 -1.37
C CYS A 129 2.68 -8.60 -2.12
N GLN A 130 2.86 -8.34 -3.38
CA GLN A 130 3.75 -9.14 -4.21
C GLN A 130 4.75 -8.28 -4.98
#